data_d4a4a8afa57252f6a79cea68b5646ecf
#
_entry.id   d4a4a8afa57252f6a79cea68b5646ecf
#
_cell.length_a   1.000
_cell.length_b   1.000
_cell.length_c   1.000
_cell.angle_alpha   90.00
_cell.angle_beta   90.00
_cell.angle_gamma   90.00
#
_symmetry.space_group_name_H-M   'P 1'
#
loop_
_entity.id
_entity.type
_entity.pdbx_description
1 polymer ?
#
loop_
_entity_poly.entity_id
_entity_poly.type
_entity_poly.pdbx_seq_one_letter_code
_entity_poly.pdbx_strand_id
1 'polypeptide(L)'
;TGEDITSVAKLDAAIAALPVNAETSASSSSMTDQRYTSVNSLIAQWISDSSRKEGDKTYIASTSTTTDENGSEVTTVSGYYVVYFISANDNSFPLVNVRHILSGFEGGTTENGTTTYSDEEKAAAKEKAEEWLDEWESGAATEESFAELAKANSTDTGSKGNGGLYEDVYPGQMVSAFNNWCFDSNRKPGDTGIVETTYGYHVMYFVGSAQDTYREYLVKSDLASEDYSNWYNTLVDNLSMTVGDTSYMRTNIVLNNGTK
;
A
#
# COMPACT_ATOMS: atom_id res chain seq x y z
N THR A 1 -31.52 -9.37 -3.16
CA THR A 1 -32.37 -8.37 -2.50
C THR A 1 -32.68 -7.31 -3.54
N GLY A 2 -33.96 -6.96 -3.76
CA GLY A 2 -34.35 -6.01 -4.80
C GLY A 2 -34.14 -4.54 -4.43
N GLU A 3 -33.26 -4.24 -3.51
CA GLU A 3 -32.93 -2.86 -3.10
C GLU A 3 -31.95 -2.22 -4.06
N ASP A 4 -32.23 -0.97 -4.41
CA ASP A 4 -31.35 -0.18 -5.27
C ASP A 4 -30.13 0.33 -4.44
N ILE A 5 -28.95 -0.17 -4.77
CA ILE A 5 -27.69 0.24 -4.15
C ILE A 5 -27.28 1.58 -4.75
N THR A 6 -27.45 2.63 -3.97
CA THR A 6 -27.19 4.03 -4.39
C THR A 6 -26.04 4.66 -3.61
N SER A 7 -25.38 3.92 -2.71
CA SER A 7 -24.21 4.39 -1.95
C SER A 7 -23.40 3.21 -1.40
N VAL A 8 -22.16 3.46 -1.02
CA VAL A 8 -21.29 2.47 -0.35
C VAL A 8 -21.95 1.96 0.93
N ALA A 9 -22.55 2.83 1.74
CA ALA A 9 -23.22 2.42 2.98
C ALA A 9 -24.41 1.45 2.73
N LYS A 10 -25.14 1.63 1.64
CA LYS A 10 -26.20 0.69 1.25
C LYS A 10 -25.65 -0.64 0.76
N LEU A 11 -24.52 -0.64 0.06
CA LEU A 11 -23.83 -1.87 -0.34
C LEU A 11 -23.38 -2.65 0.90
N ASP A 12 -22.74 -2.00 1.85
CA ASP A 12 -22.28 -2.62 3.10
C ASP A 12 -23.45 -3.19 3.91
N ALA A 13 -24.55 -2.43 4.03
CA ALA A 13 -25.75 -2.89 4.72
C ALA A 13 -26.39 -4.11 4.02
N ALA A 14 -26.43 -4.12 2.69
CA ALA A 14 -26.96 -5.23 1.92
C ALA A 14 -26.10 -6.50 2.08
N ILE A 15 -24.77 -6.35 2.11
CA ILE A 15 -23.83 -7.45 2.36
C ILE A 15 -23.99 -8.00 3.78
N ALA A 16 -24.09 -7.12 4.78
CA ALA A 16 -24.27 -7.51 6.18
C ALA A 16 -25.61 -8.25 6.41
N ALA A 17 -26.61 -7.98 5.60
CA ALA A 17 -27.92 -8.63 5.65
C ALA A 17 -27.99 -10.00 4.93
N LEU A 18 -26.93 -10.40 4.20
CA LEU A 18 -26.91 -11.70 3.54
C LEU A 18 -26.83 -12.83 4.58
N PRO A 19 -27.60 -13.91 4.40
CA PRO A 19 -27.49 -15.07 5.27
C PRO A 19 -26.10 -15.71 5.07
N VAL A 20 -25.33 -15.78 6.14
CA VAL A 20 -24.04 -16.47 6.16
C VAL A 20 -24.32 -17.95 6.49
N ASN A 21 -23.98 -18.84 5.58
CA ASN A 21 -23.97 -20.27 5.81
C ASN A 21 -22.60 -20.86 5.45
N ALA A 22 -22.40 -22.16 5.69
CA ALA A 22 -21.11 -22.83 5.45
C ALA A 22 -20.69 -22.83 3.96
N GLU A 23 -21.59 -22.54 3.04
CA GLU A 23 -21.36 -22.60 1.60
C GLU A 23 -21.27 -21.20 0.96
N THR A 24 -21.71 -20.16 1.65
CA THR A 24 -21.70 -18.79 1.13
C THR A 24 -21.11 -17.82 2.15
N SER A 25 -20.09 -17.08 1.74
CA SER A 25 -19.55 -15.96 2.48
C SER A 25 -19.54 -14.73 1.58
N ALA A 26 -19.83 -13.57 2.17
CA ALA A 26 -19.70 -12.30 1.50
C ALA A 26 -18.92 -11.33 2.41
N SER A 27 -18.04 -10.55 1.81
CA SER A 27 -17.32 -9.48 2.49
C SER A 27 -17.35 -8.23 1.64
N SER A 28 -17.34 -7.06 2.27
CA SER A 28 -17.15 -5.79 1.59
C SER A 28 -15.78 -5.22 1.89
N SER A 29 -15.23 -4.51 0.92
CA SER A 29 -14.04 -3.70 1.10
C SER A 29 -14.15 -2.45 0.24
N SER A 30 -13.77 -1.30 0.79
CA SER A 30 -13.58 -0.09 0.01
C SER A 30 -12.13 -0.05 -0.46
N MET A 31 -11.93 0.18 -1.75
CA MET A 31 -10.61 0.35 -2.35
C MET A 31 -10.54 1.78 -2.89
N THR A 32 -9.73 2.62 -2.23
CA THR A 32 -9.46 3.99 -2.64
C THR A 32 -8.00 4.11 -3.06
N ASP A 33 -7.71 4.98 -4.01
CA ASP A 33 -6.35 5.31 -4.46
C ASP A 33 -5.51 4.08 -4.87
N GLN A 34 -6.18 3.08 -5.44
CA GLN A 34 -5.53 1.84 -5.87
C GLN A 34 -4.96 1.98 -7.28
N ARG A 35 -3.79 1.39 -7.48
CA ARG A 35 -3.25 1.20 -8.83
C ARG A 35 -4.10 0.18 -9.58
N TYR A 36 -4.33 0.41 -10.87
CA TYR A 36 -5.01 -0.53 -11.77
C TYR A 36 -4.43 -1.95 -11.67
N THR A 37 -3.11 -2.07 -11.60
CA THR A 37 -2.40 -3.35 -11.50
C THR A 37 -2.54 -4.04 -10.14
N SER A 38 -2.95 -3.33 -9.11
CA SER A 38 -3.17 -3.88 -7.76
C SER A 38 -4.61 -4.40 -7.55
N VAL A 39 -5.49 -4.10 -8.49
CA VAL A 39 -6.91 -4.53 -8.44
C VAL A 39 -7.07 -5.82 -9.22
N ASN A 40 -8.00 -6.69 -8.77
CA ASN A 40 -8.36 -7.89 -9.53
C ASN A 40 -8.63 -7.54 -10.99
N SER A 41 -8.06 -8.30 -11.92
CA SER A 41 -8.07 -7.99 -13.36
C SER A 41 -9.47 -7.82 -13.96
N LEU A 42 -10.46 -8.57 -13.47
CA LEU A 42 -11.85 -8.47 -13.92
C LEU A 42 -12.50 -7.14 -13.47
N ILE A 43 -12.22 -6.72 -12.25
CA ILE A 43 -12.67 -5.43 -11.73
C ILE A 43 -11.92 -4.31 -12.46
N ALA A 44 -10.60 -4.43 -12.59
CA ALA A 44 -9.74 -3.47 -13.28
C ALA A 44 -10.22 -3.19 -14.70
N GLN A 45 -10.53 -4.23 -15.46
CA GLN A 45 -11.07 -4.08 -16.82
C GLN A 45 -12.38 -3.30 -16.85
N TRP A 46 -13.28 -3.51 -15.88
CA TRP A 46 -14.55 -2.81 -15.83
C TRP A 46 -14.38 -1.34 -15.41
N ILE A 47 -13.55 -1.04 -14.40
CA ILE A 47 -13.34 0.33 -13.91
C ILE A 47 -12.53 1.20 -14.86
N SER A 48 -11.74 0.60 -15.78
CA SER A 48 -10.90 1.35 -16.74
C SER A 48 -11.66 1.95 -17.92
N ASP A 49 -12.95 1.63 -18.07
CA ASP A 49 -13.80 2.24 -19.10
C ASP A 49 -13.95 3.75 -18.83
N SER A 50 -13.44 4.59 -19.74
CA SER A 50 -13.43 6.05 -19.61
C SER A 50 -14.82 6.70 -19.57
N SER A 51 -15.87 5.95 -19.91
CA SER A 51 -17.27 6.40 -19.80
C SER A 51 -17.84 6.21 -18.40
N ARG A 52 -17.15 5.51 -17.50
CA ARG A 52 -17.61 5.19 -16.15
C ARG A 52 -17.85 6.45 -15.32
N LYS A 53 -18.96 6.45 -14.59
CA LYS A 53 -19.39 7.57 -13.75
C LYS A 53 -19.60 7.12 -12.31
N GLU A 54 -19.46 8.05 -11.40
CA GLU A 54 -19.84 7.85 -10.00
C GLU A 54 -21.25 7.25 -9.88
N GLY A 55 -21.39 6.21 -9.08
CA GLY A 55 -22.62 5.47 -8.89
C GLY A 55 -22.86 4.33 -9.89
N ASP A 56 -22.01 4.18 -10.92
CA ASP A 56 -22.08 3.01 -11.80
C ASP A 56 -21.83 1.74 -11.01
N LYS A 57 -22.58 0.71 -11.32
CA LYS A 57 -22.52 -0.56 -10.60
C LYS A 57 -22.65 -1.74 -11.56
N THR A 58 -22.03 -2.84 -11.19
CA THR A 58 -22.12 -4.09 -11.92
C THR A 58 -21.93 -5.28 -11.00
N TYR A 59 -22.18 -6.48 -11.54
CA TYR A 59 -21.67 -7.72 -10.97
C TYR A 59 -20.80 -8.44 -12.01
N ILE A 60 -19.72 -9.04 -11.54
CA ILE A 60 -18.74 -9.71 -12.37
C ILE A 60 -18.57 -11.13 -11.84
N ALA A 61 -18.79 -12.13 -12.70
CA ALA A 61 -18.57 -13.51 -12.31
C ALA A 61 -17.06 -13.81 -12.22
N SER A 62 -16.63 -14.39 -11.11
CA SER A 62 -15.33 -15.01 -10.99
C SER A 62 -15.42 -16.43 -11.50
N THR A 63 -14.72 -16.74 -12.58
CA THR A 63 -14.76 -18.05 -13.23
C THR A 63 -13.40 -18.71 -13.19
N SER A 64 -13.39 -20.03 -13.09
CA SER A 64 -12.20 -20.86 -13.34
C SER A 64 -12.49 -21.84 -14.48
N THR A 65 -11.51 -22.00 -15.37
CA THR A 65 -11.60 -22.96 -16.46
C THR A 65 -10.66 -24.12 -16.15
N THR A 66 -11.16 -25.33 -16.18
CA THR A 66 -10.40 -26.56 -16.01
C THR A 66 -10.62 -27.46 -17.22
N THR A 67 -9.68 -28.33 -17.50
CA THR A 67 -9.84 -29.34 -18.58
C THR A 67 -10.33 -30.65 -17.95
N ASP A 68 -11.42 -31.20 -18.46
CA ASP A 68 -11.95 -32.49 -18.02
C ASP A 68 -11.12 -33.69 -18.53
N GLU A 69 -11.49 -34.88 -18.11
CA GLU A 69 -10.80 -36.12 -18.50
C GLU A 69 -10.86 -36.40 -20.01
N ASN A 70 -11.74 -35.75 -20.76
CA ASN A 70 -11.90 -35.88 -22.20
C ASN A 70 -11.16 -34.79 -22.98
N GLY A 71 -10.43 -33.88 -22.29
CA GLY A 71 -9.72 -32.76 -22.90
C GLY A 71 -10.61 -31.55 -23.22
N SER A 72 -11.84 -31.53 -22.72
CA SER A 72 -12.78 -30.41 -22.92
C SER A 72 -12.63 -29.35 -21.82
N GLU A 73 -12.71 -28.08 -22.20
CA GLU A 73 -12.72 -26.98 -21.22
C GLU A 73 -14.06 -26.89 -20.50
N VAL A 74 -14.01 -26.91 -19.17
CA VAL A 74 -15.16 -26.72 -18.30
C VAL A 74 -14.96 -25.43 -17.51
N THR A 75 -15.84 -24.46 -17.72
CA THR A 75 -15.83 -23.21 -16.97
C THR A 75 -16.82 -23.27 -15.82
N THR A 76 -16.34 -23.09 -14.61
CA THR A 76 -17.15 -23.05 -13.39
C THR A 76 -17.14 -21.64 -12.78
N VAL A 77 -18.29 -21.18 -12.29
CA VAL A 77 -18.38 -19.92 -11.55
C VAL A 77 -18.07 -20.19 -10.08
N SER A 78 -17.03 -19.55 -9.56
CA SER A 78 -16.58 -19.66 -8.16
C SER A 78 -17.22 -18.60 -7.24
N GLY A 79 -17.74 -17.52 -7.82
CA GLY A 79 -18.37 -16.44 -7.07
C GLY A 79 -18.68 -15.23 -7.94
N TYR A 80 -19.09 -14.15 -7.29
CA TYR A 80 -19.39 -12.89 -7.94
C TYR A 80 -18.77 -11.73 -7.18
N TYR A 81 -18.23 -10.75 -7.91
CA TYR A 81 -17.90 -9.43 -7.40
C TYR A 81 -19.08 -8.50 -7.69
N VAL A 82 -19.58 -7.81 -6.68
CA VAL A 82 -20.49 -6.67 -6.84
C VAL A 82 -19.65 -5.42 -6.72
N VAL A 83 -19.60 -4.61 -7.76
CA VAL A 83 -18.74 -3.43 -7.85
C VAL A 83 -19.60 -2.18 -7.92
N TYR A 84 -19.28 -1.21 -7.07
CA TYR A 84 -19.82 0.13 -7.09
C TYR A 84 -18.69 1.12 -7.34
N PHE A 85 -18.80 1.92 -8.41
CA PHE A 85 -17.80 2.88 -8.80
C PHE A 85 -17.98 4.19 -8.02
N ILE A 86 -16.98 4.56 -7.22
CA ILE A 86 -17.03 5.75 -6.37
C ILE A 86 -16.62 6.99 -7.17
N SER A 87 -15.44 6.95 -7.79
CA SER A 87 -14.90 8.06 -8.57
C SER A 87 -13.74 7.60 -9.45
N ALA A 88 -13.47 8.38 -10.51
CA ALA A 88 -12.20 8.31 -11.22
C ALA A 88 -11.26 9.37 -10.65
N ASN A 89 -9.99 9.00 -10.48
CA ASN A 89 -8.93 9.94 -10.18
C ASN A 89 -7.92 9.90 -11.32
N ASP A 90 -7.56 11.05 -11.85
CA ASP A 90 -6.57 11.16 -12.92
C ASP A 90 -5.13 11.18 -12.39
N ASN A 91 -4.95 11.05 -11.06
CA ASN A 91 -3.68 11.06 -10.36
C ASN A 91 -2.88 12.38 -10.54
N SER A 92 -3.58 13.49 -10.84
CA SER A 92 -2.96 14.82 -11.02
C SER A 92 -2.68 15.54 -9.70
N PHE A 93 -3.01 14.94 -8.55
CA PHE A 93 -2.69 15.51 -7.24
C PHE A 93 -1.17 15.41 -6.96
N PRO A 94 -0.60 16.38 -6.23
CA PRO A 94 0.81 16.34 -5.88
C PRO A 94 1.11 15.23 -4.88
N LEU A 95 2.30 14.69 -4.95
CA LEU A 95 2.90 13.92 -3.87
C LEU A 95 3.22 14.83 -2.68
N VAL A 96 3.47 14.28 -1.53
CA VAL A 96 3.78 15.06 -0.33
C VAL A 96 5.09 14.62 0.31
N ASN A 97 5.77 15.59 0.92
CA ASN A 97 6.96 15.36 1.72
C ASN A 97 6.60 15.58 3.19
N VAL A 98 7.01 14.65 4.04
CA VAL A 98 6.75 14.70 5.47
C VAL A 98 7.98 14.28 6.26
N ARG A 99 8.12 14.80 7.47
CA ARG A 99 9.02 14.22 8.46
C ARG A 99 8.22 13.58 9.57
N HIS A 100 8.77 12.58 10.20
CA HIS A 100 8.18 12.01 11.40
C HIS A 100 9.23 11.55 12.41
N ILE A 101 8.80 11.47 13.66
CA ILE A 101 9.55 10.86 14.75
C ILE A 101 8.68 9.73 15.29
N LEU A 102 9.15 8.51 15.23
CA LEU A 102 8.42 7.35 15.77
C LEU A 102 8.81 7.11 17.23
N SER A 103 7.85 7.21 18.11
CA SER A 103 7.89 6.61 19.44
C SER A 103 7.28 5.20 19.34
N GLY A 104 8.13 4.21 19.07
CA GLY A 104 7.69 2.82 18.95
C GLY A 104 7.21 2.26 20.27
N PHE A 105 6.26 1.32 20.21
CA PHE A 105 5.86 0.60 21.41
C PHE A 105 7.00 -0.27 21.91
N GLU A 106 7.26 -0.24 23.21
CA GLU A 106 8.29 -1.03 23.88
C GLU A 106 7.63 -2.07 24.79
N GLY A 107 8.30 -3.21 24.98
CA GLY A 107 7.75 -4.32 25.77
C GLY A 107 6.85 -5.21 24.92
N GLY A 108 5.63 -5.38 25.35
CA GLY A 108 4.61 -6.20 24.68
C GLY A 108 4.75 -7.71 24.93
N THR A 109 3.65 -8.41 24.75
CA THR A 109 3.58 -9.87 24.84
C THR A 109 3.35 -10.45 23.46
N THR A 110 4.20 -11.41 23.05
CA THR A 110 4.08 -12.05 21.74
C THR A 110 3.46 -13.43 21.89
N GLU A 111 2.30 -13.63 21.29
CA GLU A 111 1.61 -14.91 21.18
C GLU A 111 1.29 -15.22 19.72
N ASN A 112 1.58 -16.45 19.29
CA ASN A 112 1.34 -16.92 17.91
C ASN A 112 1.90 -15.98 16.83
N GLY A 113 3.03 -15.30 17.09
CA GLY A 113 3.66 -14.37 16.15
C GLY A 113 3.03 -12.96 16.12
N THR A 114 2.05 -12.68 16.98
CA THR A 114 1.45 -11.36 17.12
C THR A 114 1.88 -10.74 18.44
N THR A 115 2.43 -9.53 18.41
CA THR A 115 2.79 -8.77 19.61
C THR A 115 1.65 -7.82 19.96
N THR A 116 1.22 -7.88 21.21
CA THR A 116 0.22 -6.99 21.78
C THR A 116 0.85 -6.14 22.88
N TYR A 117 0.38 -4.91 23.03
CA TYR A 117 0.89 -3.94 23.99
C TYR A 117 -0.22 -3.55 24.97
N SER A 118 0.12 -3.43 26.23
CA SER A 118 -0.78 -2.94 27.27
C SER A 118 -1.08 -1.45 27.09
N ASP A 119 -2.14 -0.98 27.77
CA ASP A 119 -2.49 0.44 27.74
C ASP A 119 -1.40 1.31 28.37
N GLU A 120 -0.66 0.79 29.37
CA GLU A 120 0.46 1.48 30.01
C GLU A 120 1.65 1.62 29.03
N GLU A 121 1.98 0.57 28.27
CA GLU A 121 3.06 0.60 27.26
C GLU A 121 2.74 1.57 26.12
N LYS A 122 1.46 1.60 25.69
CA LYS A 122 1.00 2.57 24.70
C LYS A 122 0.99 4.00 25.24
N ALA A 123 0.55 4.19 26.48
CA ALA A 123 0.57 5.50 27.14
C ALA A 123 2.00 6.05 27.28
N ALA A 124 2.97 5.21 27.62
CA ALA A 124 4.38 5.61 27.71
C ALA A 124 4.95 6.05 26.34
N ALA A 125 4.60 5.35 25.27
CA ALA A 125 5.00 5.75 23.92
C ALA A 125 4.33 7.07 23.50
N LYS A 126 3.08 7.28 23.89
CA LYS A 126 2.35 8.52 23.62
C LYS A 126 2.98 9.70 24.37
N GLU A 127 3.27 9.54 25.65
CA GLU A 127 3.91 10.56 26.48
C GLU A 127 5.24 11.01 25.89
N LYS A 128 6.10 10.07 25.45
CA LYS A 128 7.34 10.41 24.74
C LYS A 128 7.10 11.21 23.46
N ALA A 129 6.08 10.85 22.68
CA ALA A 129 5.75 11.59 21.45
C ALA A 129 5.26 13.01 21.75
N GLU A 130 4.46 13.18 22.80
CA GLU A 130 3.98 14.49 23.29
C GLU A 130 5.16 15.33 23.80
N GLU A 131 6.08 14.76 24.59
CA GLU A 131 7.29 15.44 25.06
C GLU A 131 8.16 15.96 23.92
N TRP A 132 8.35 15.15 22.86
CA TRP A 132 9.15 15.56 21.70
C TRP A 132 8.49 16.67 20.90
N LEU A 133 7.17 16.64 20.76
CA LEU A 133 6.42 17.71 20.10
C LEU A 133 6.54 19.01 20.91
N ASP A 134 6.34 18.95 22.22
CA ASP A 134 6.46 20.09 23.15
C ASP A 134 7.90 20.66 23.15
N GLU A 135 8.92 19.78 23.14
CA GLU A 135 10.32 20.19 23.03
C GLU A 135 10.58 20.97 21.74
N TRP A 136 10.08 20.46 20.62
CA TRP A 136 10.23 21.12 19.33
C TRP A 136 9.47 22.46 19.29
N GLU A 137 8.21 22.51 19.76
CA GLU A 137 7.38 23.72 19.76
C GLU A 137 7.92 24.81 20.67
N SER A 138 8.51 24.44 21.80
CA SER A 138 9.15 25.39 22.75
C SER A 138 10.54 25.81 22.32
N GLY A 139 11.13 25.14 21.35
CA GLY A 139 12.46 25.41 20.80
C GLY A 139 12.46 26.31 19.59
N ALA A 140 13.28 25.97 18.59
CA ALA A 140 13.39 26.75 17.35
C ALA A 140 12.15 26.60 16.42
N ALA A 141 11.41 25.52 16.57
CA ALA A 141 10.20 25.16 15.82
C ALA A 141 10.40 25.29 14.28
N THR A 142 11.56 24.83 13.78
CA THR A 142 11.88 24.79 12.35
C THR A 142 11.94 23.37 11.84
N GLU A 143 11.89 23.16 10.51
CA GLU A 143 12.06 21.86 9.89
C GLU A 143 13.41 21.24 10.25
N GLU A 144 14.48 22.06 10.31
CA GLU A 144 15.83 21.61 10.65
C GLU A 144 15.88 21.11 12.10
N SER A 145 15.26 21.83 13.05
CA SER A 145 15.22 21.39 14.45
C SER A 145 14.40 20.13 14.62
N PHE A 146 13.33 19.95 13.83
CA PHE A 146 12.55 18.72 13.79
C PHE A 146 13.40 17.55 13.28
N ALA A 147 14.17 17.78 12.22
CA ALA A 147 15.07 16.76 11.66
C ALA A 147 16.14 16.31 12.66
N GLU A 148 16.72 17.23 13.42
CA GLU A 148 17.71 16.89 14.46
C GLU A 148 17.06 16.11 15.61
N LEU A 149 15.87 16.50 16.02
CA LEU A 149 15.10 15.77 17.04
C LEU A 149 14.76 14.34 16.57
N ALA A 150 14.38 14.18 15.28
CA ALA A 150 14.13 12.88 14.67
C ALA A 150 15.40 12.00 14.66
N LYS A 151 16.55 12.54 14.30
CA LYS A 151 17.84 11.83 14.34
C LYS A 151 18.19 11.36 15.74
N ALA A 152 17.90 12.16 16.74
CA ALA A 152 18.19 11.81 18.13
C ALA A 152 17.26 10.70 18.65
N ASN A 153 15.96 10.86 18.48
CA ASN A 153 14.94 10.14 19.24
C ASN A 153 14.16 9.07 18.47
N SER A 154 13.97 9.21 17.13
CA SER A 154 13.11 8.29 16.38
C SER A 154 13.56 6.84 16.49
N THR A 155 12.61 5.93 16.67
CA THR A 155 12.83 4.48 16.60
C THR A 155 12.69 3.93 15.18
N ASP A 156 12.22 4.75 14.21
CA ASP A 156 12.16 4.36 12.80
C ASP A 156 13.55 4.38 12.16
N THR A 157 14.15 3.20 12.02
CA THR A 157 15.48 3.05 11.42
C THR A 157 15.53 3.40 9.95
N GLY A 158 14.39 3.38 9.25
CA GLY A 158 14.28 3.68 7.82
C GLY A 158 14.48 5.16 7.51
N SER A 159 13.96 6.06 8.35
CA SER A 159 14.02 7.51 8.12
C SER A 159 14.84 8.28 9.15
N LYS A 160 15.16 7.68 10.30
CA LYS A 160 15.94 8.35 11.37
C LYS A 160 17.21 9.03 10.85
N GLY A 161 17.98 8.34 9.99
CA GLY A 161 19.28 8.81 9.50
C GLY A 161 19.18 10.10 8.67
N ASN A 162 18.06 10.32 7.98
CA ASN A 162 17.81 11.54 7.19
C ASN A 162 16.86 12.53 7.90
N GLY A 163 16.73 12.42 9.23
CA GLY A 163 15.90 13.32 10.03
C GLY A 163 14.41 13.07 9.89
N GLY A 164 14.01 11.81 9.76
CA GLY A 164 12.63 11.39 9.68
C GLY A 164 11.94 11.70 8.34
N LEU A 165 12.68 12.06 7.30
CA LEU A 165 12.12 12.49 6.01
C LEU A 165 11.62 11.31 5.18
N TYR A 166 10.40 11.41 4.71
CA TYR A 166 9.83 10.67 3.60
C TYR A 166 9.47 11.64 2.48
N GLU A 167 10.07 11.43 1.32
CA GLU A 167 9.81 12.22 0.12
C GLU A 167 8.87 11.47 -0.82
N ASP A 168 8.15 12.22 -1.63
CA ASP A 168 7.28 11.70 -2.69
C ASP A 168 6.25 10.66 -2.20
N VAL A 169 5.72 10.89 -1.00
CA VAL A 169 4.67 10.03 -0.44
C VAL A 169 3.41 10.15 -1.28
N TYR A 170 2.86 9.00 -1.67
CA TYR A 170 1.60 8.91 -2.42
C TYR A 170 0.51 8.22 -1.59
N PRO A 171 -0.78 8.46 -1.89
CA PRO A 171 -1.89 7.84 -1.20
C PRO A 171 -1.81 6.30 -1.22
N GLY A 172 -2.01 5.69 -0.06
CA GLY A 172 -1.95 4.23 0.11
C GLY A 172 -0.55 3.64 0.29
N GLN A 173 0.50 4.46 0.27
CA GLN A 173 1.87 4.00 0.53
C GLN A 173 2.10 3.71 2.01
N MET A 174 1.53 4.52 2.89
CA MET A 174 1.70 4.43 4.33
C MET A 174 0.50 3.76 5.00
N VAL A 175 0.67 3.32 6.25
CA VAL A 175 -0.45 2.82 7.06
C VAL A 175 -1.55 3.88 7.18
N SER A 176 -2.80 3.43 7.27
CA SER A 176 -3.99 4.27 7.07
C SER A 176 -4.00 5.56 7.89
N ALA A 177 -3.65 5.50 9.18
CA ALA A 177 -3.68 6.70 10.04
C ALA A 177 -2.62 7.73 9.61
N PHE A 178 -1.40 7.28 9.31
CA PHE A 178 -0.32 8.12 8.79
C PHE A 178 -0.71 8.70 7.42
N ASN A 179 -1.21 7.86 6.51
CA ASN A 179 -1.67 8.28 5.19
C ASN A 179 -2.75 9.38 5.28
N ASN A 180 -3.78 9.16 6.11
CA ASN A 180 -4.87 10.12 6.25
C ASN A 180 -4.40 11.46 6.80
N TRP A 181 -3.39 11.45 7.70
CA TRP A 181 -2.79 12.68 8.19
C TRP A 181 -2.05 13.43 7.07
N CYS A 182 -1.28 12.71 6.25
CA CYS A 182 -0.52 13.31 5.14
C CYS A 182 -1.41 13.98 4.07
N PHE A 183 -2.55 13.36 3.78
CA PHE A 183 -3.44 13.76 2.69
C PHE A 183 -4.70 14.50 3.14
N ASP A 184 -4.72 15.04 4.36
CA ASP A 184 -5.75 15.98 4.77
C ASP A 184 -5.66 17.25 3.91
N SER A 185 -6.75 17.57 3.21
CA SER A 185 -6.82 18.70 2.27
C SER A 185 -6.57 20.09 2.90
N ASN A 186 -6.64 20.19 4.22
CA ASN A 186 -6.35 21.42 4.97
C ASN A 186 -4.88 21.54 5.40
N ARG A 187 -4.07 20.51 5.16
CA ARG A 187 -2.67 20.45 5.60
C ARG A 187 -1.83 21.51 4.92
N LYS A 188 -0.98 22.18 5.71
CA LYS A 188 -0.08 23.24 5.26
C LYS A 188 1.35 22.94 5.68
N PRO A 189 2.35 23.38 4.91
CA PRO A 189 3.75 23.31 5.33
C PRO A 189 3.96 23.88 6.74
N GLY A 190 4.64 23.12 7.58
CA GLY A 190 4.85 23.44 8.98
C GLY A 190 3.80 22.89 9.94
N ASP A 191 2.69 22.31 9.46
CA ASP A 191 1.72 21.65 10.33
C ASP A 191 2.34 20.43 11.00
N THR A 192 2.03 20.27 12.29
CA THR A 192 2.45 19.14 13.12
C THR A 192 1.26 18.39 13.72
N GLY A 193 1.52 17.23 14.26
CA GLY A 193 0.51 16.45 14.97
C GLY A 193 1.03 15.09 15.41
N ILE A 194 0.26 14.39 16.21
CA ILE A 194 0.58 13.04 16.69
C ILE A 194 -0.41 12.06 16.08
N VAL A 195 0.11 10.97 15.52
CA VAL A 195 -0.67 9.91 14.88
C VAL A 195 -0.34 8.57 15.51
N GLU A 196 -1.36 7.86 15.97
CA GLU A 196 -1.22 6.49 16.45
C GLU A 196 -1.30 5.50 15.28
N THR A 197 -0.38 4.55 15.25
CA THR A 197 -0.37 3.42 14.32
C THR A 197 -0.10 2.11 15.06
N THR A 198 -0.04 1.01 14.32
CA THR A 198 0.37 -0.30 14.88
C THR A 198 1.83 -0.35 15.32
N TYR A 199 2.65 0.61 14.91
CA TYR A 199 4.08 0.69 15.25
C TYR A 199 4.38 1.54 16.49
N GLY A 200 3.46 2.44 16.85
CA GLY A 200 3.65 3.42 17.92
C GLY A 200 2.97 4.75 17.59
N TYR A 201 3.42 5.79 18.28
CA TYR A 201 2.99 7.15 18.04
C TYR A 201 4.01 7.89 17.18
N HIS A 202 3.54 8.51 16.11
CA HIS A 202 4.36 9.31 15.19
C HIS A 202 4.11 10.79 15.48
N VAL A 203 5.15 11.52 15.83
CA VAL A 203 5.13 12.99 15.74
C VAL A 203 5.34 13.31 14.27
N MET A 204 4.42 14.02 13.67
CA MET A 204 4.39 14.35 12.24
C MET A 204 4.74 15.80 12.01
N TYR A 205 5.45 16.07 10.92
CA TYR A 205 5.71 17.42 10.39
C TYR A 205 5.47 17.42 8.89
N PHE A 206 4.59 18.30 8.41
CA PHE A 206 4.29 18.42 6.99
C PHE A 206 5.28 19.37 6.31
N VAL A 207 6.16 18.83 5.48
CA VAL A 207 7.15 19.63 4.73
C VAL A 207 6.48 20.38 3.58
N GLY A 208 5.54 19.73 2.89
CA GLY A 208 4.81 20.33 1.79
C GLY A 208 4.51 19.35 0.66
N SER A 209 3.91 19.90 -0.40
CA SER A 209 3.73 19.17 -1.64
C SER A 209 5.07 18.96 -2.35
N ALA A 210 5.27 17.77 -2.90
CA ALA A 210 6.40 17.50 -3.79
C ALA A 210 6.21 18.21 -5.14
N GLN A 211 7.25 18.23 -5.94
CA GLN A 211 7.23 18.87 -7.26
C GLN A 211 6.41 18.06 -8.26
N ASP A 212 6.49 16.73 -8.17
CA ASP A 212 5.80 15.82 -9.08
C ASP A 212 4.37 15.53 -8.62
N THR A 213 3.50 15.32 -9.58
CA THR A 213 2.19 14.69 -9.35
C THR A 213 2.33 13.18 -9.26
N TYR A 214 1.34 12.51 -8.66
CA TYR A 214 1.32 11.05 -8.62
C TYR A 214 1.31 10.42 -10.02
N ARG A 215 0.65 11.05 -10.99
CA ARG A 215 0.70 10.64 -12.40
C ARG A 215 2.12 10.67 -12.95
N GLU A 216 2.84 11.76 -12.73
CA GLU A 216 4.23 11.90 -13.19
C GLU A 216 5.14 10.88 -12.53
N TYR A 217 4.99 10.65 -11.23
CA TYR A 217 5.69 9.61 -10.51
C TYR A 217 5.45 8.21 -11.12
N LEU A 218 4.17 7.87 -11.41
CA LEU A 218 3.83 6.58 -12.03
C LEU A 218 4.47 6.43 -13.40
N VAL A 219 4.35 7.47 -14.25
CA VAL A 219 4.95 7.44 -15.60
C VAL A 219 6.48 7.32 -15.53
N LYS A 220 7.14 8.09 -14.66
CA LYS A 220 8.58 7.99 -14.45
C LYS A 220 9.00 6.60 -13.98
N SER A 221 8.26 6.01 -13.04
CA SER A 221 8.50 4.67 -12.51
C SER A 221 8.38 3.59 -13.60
N ASP A 222 7.33 3.69 -14.42
CA ASP A 222 7.08 2.72 -15.49
C ASP A 222 8.15 2.82 -16.59
N LEU A 223 8.51 4.04 -17.00
CA LEU A 223 9.60 4.26 -17.97
C LEU A 223 10.94 3.76 -17.46
N ALA A 224 11.29 4.03 -16.20
CA ALA A 224 12.52 3.52 -15.60
C ALA A 224 12.55 2.00 -15.55
N SER A 225 11.41 1.35 -15.28
CA SER A 225 11.28 -0.10 -15.28
C SER A 225 11.44 -0.70 -16.69
N GLU A 226 10.88 -0.05 -17.71
CA GLU A 226 11.02 -0.45 -19.11
C GLU A 226 12.47 -0.31 -19.58
N ASP A 227 13.11 0.82 -19.30
CA ASP A 227 14.51 1.08 -19.63
C ASP A 227 15.44 0.06 -18.99
N TYR A 228 15.22 -0.24 -17.68
CA TYR A 228 15.98 -1.28 -16.98
C TYR A 228 15.77 -2.66 -17.63
N SER A 229 14.55 -3.02 -17.97
CA SER A 229 14.24 -4.30 -18.60
C SER A 229 14.89 -4.44 -19.98
N ASN A 230 14.86 -3.37 -20.78
CA ASN A 230 15.49 -3.32 -22.10
C ASN A 230 17.02 -3.42 -21.98
N TRP A 231 17.63 -2.69 -21.06
CA TRP A 231 19.05 -2.79 -20.76
C TRP A 231 19.45 -4.20 -20.32
N TYR A 232 18.71 -4.79 -19.37
CA TYR A 232 18.97 -6.13 -18.86
C TYR A 232 18.86 -7.19 -19.94
N ASN A 233 17.81 -7.16 -20.76
CA ASN A 233 17.62 -8.08 -21.86
C ASN A 233 18.75 -7.97 -22.90
N THR A 234 19.15 -6.74 -23.24
CA THR A 234 20.30 -6.49 -24.13
C THR A 234 21.59 -7.08 -23.56
N LEU A 235 21.81 -6.96 -22.25
CA LEU A 235 22.96 -7.53 -21.58
C LEU A 235 22.93 -9.07 -21.64
N VAL A 236 21.79 -9.68 -21.29
CA VAL A 236 21.63 -11.13 -21.25
C VAL A 236 21.74 -11.75 -22.65
N ASP A 237 21.14 -11.11 -23.66
CA ASP A 237 21.18 -11.59 -25.06
C ASP A 237 22.62 -11.57 -25.64
N ASN A 238 23.47 -10.70 -25.13
CA ASN A 238 24.88 -10.62 -25.51
C ASN A 238 25.79 -11.53 -24.67
N LEU A 239 25.28 -12.20 -23.62
CA LEU A 239 26.04 -13.14 -22.83
C LEU A 239 26.01 -14.53 -23.47
N SER A 240 27.14 -15.00 -24.00
CA SER A 240 27.34 -16.40 -24.32
C SER A 240 27.99 -17.14 -23.17
N MET A 241 27.29 -18.10 -22.59
CA MET A 241 27.87 -18.97 -21.57
C MET A 241 28.38 -20.25 -22.21
N THR A 242 29.68 -20.42 -22.27
CA THR A 242 30.28 -21.71 -22.67
C THR A 242 30.44 -22.55 -21.40
N VAL A 243 29.69 -23.62 -21.31
CA VAL A 243 29.90 -24.61 -20.24
C VAL A 243 31.18 -25.37 -20.57
N GLY A 244 32.23 -25.16 -19.77
CA GLY A 244 33.49 -25.89 -19.91
C GLY A 244 33.33 -27.37 -19.53
N ASP A 245 34.47 -28.07 -19.46
CA ASP A 245 34.50 -29.49 -19.04
C ASP A 245 33.82 -29.68 -17.68
N THR A 246 32.70 -30.38 -17.67
CA THR A 246 31.89 -30.67 -16.47
C THR A 246 32.21 -32.06 -15.89
N SER A 247 33.24 -32.73 -16.35
CA SER A 247 33.59 -34.10 -15.93
C SER A 247 33.93 -34.22 -14.45
N TYR A 248 34.29 -33.11 -13.80
CA TYR A 248 34.54 -32.99 -12.35
C TYR A 248 33.30 -32.62 -11.53
N MET A 249 32.16 -32.29 -12.17
CA MET A 249 30.92 -31.98 -11.44
C MET A 249 30.34 -33.26 -10.86
N ARG A 250 30.10 -33.27 -9.56
CA ARG A 250 29.45 -34.43 -8.92
C ARG A 250 27.98 -34.47 -9.32
N THR A 251 27.49 -35.70 -9.52
CA THR A 251 26.16 -36.03 -10.07
C THR A 251 24.95 -35.57 -9.24
N ASN A 252 25.14 -34.80 -8.15
CA ASN A 252 24.06 -34.33 -7.28
C ASN A 252 23.68 -32.89 -7.49
N ILE A 253 24.21 -32.20 -8.50
CA ILE A 253 23.78 -30.84 -8.86
C ILE A 253 22.66 -30.98 -9.88
N VAL A 254 21.43 -30.78 -9.44
CA VAL A 254 20.27 -30.64 -10.33
C VAL A 254 20.29 -29.21 -10.86
N LEU A 255 20.74 -29.02 -12.10
CA LEU A 255 20.53 -27.79 -12.83
C LEU A 255 19.04 -27.73 -13.18
N ASN A 256 18.30 -26.86 -12.47
CA ASN A 256 16.92 -26.58 -12.82
C ASN A 256 16.94 -25.73 -14.09
N ASN A 257 16.90 -26.36 -15.27
CA ASN A 257 16.68 -25.67 -16.53
C ASN A 257 15.24 -25.15 -16.49
N GLY A 258 15.07 -23.89 -16.07
CA GLY A 258 13.81 -23.20 -16.22
C GLY A 258 13.39 -23.27 -17.69
N THR A 259 12.40 -24.09 -17.98
CA THR A 259 11.69 -24.05 -19.25
C THR A 259 11.03 -22.68 -19.36
N LYS A 260 11.28 -22.00 -20.47
CA LYS A 260 10.63 -20.75 -20.88
C LYS A 260 9.12 -20.91 -20.89
#